data_9e0168dfd497c8e3fd602a5941bfe0ea
#
_entry.id   9e0168dfd497c8e3fd602a5941bfe0ea
#
_cell.length_a   1.000
_cell.length_b   1.000
_cell.length_c   1.000
_cell.angle_alpha   90.00
_cell.angle_beta   90.00
_cell.angle_gamma   90.00
#
_symmetry.space_group_name_H-M   'P 1'
#
loop_
_entity.id
_entity.type
_entity.pdbx_description
1 polymer ?
#
loop_
_entity_poly.entity_id
_entity_poly.type
_entity_poly.pdbx_seq_one_letter_code
_entity_poly.pdbx_strand_id
1 'polypeptide(L)'
;MGRALYICCGLAIFFNYLNIDWIYQGLEEYGYITGRSVVIKCISLALLVVFVKTREDYVAYALLTSLALGGNYIFNVIHARKMVGFTLVNLKIRKHIKPIVFIAGIIFMSTIYNKIDITMLSALSTDEAVGYYSYAQRTVNIVLTMCSAVTAIFLPRLSYYYDNEKAVFYKLMDKGFQILCLGVVPLAVGLFLTANQAVVLLYGDSFTPTGTTIKLMCPLILIKGFGDLLCYQLAYSSKNEYILLPGSAIASIINVITNSILIPLYAQNGAVIASVMSELTTNIIQFLYLKRKIKYHISNTALVLSLFSTMVMAAVVCAIIKMNLPLAVALAMEISIGGAIYLLMNIALKNRILSEMLTKVLKKHNTGFQDS
;
A
#
# COMPACT_ATOMS: atom_id res chain seq x y z
N MET A 1 -16.60 -28.80 11.25
CA MET A 1 -16.66 -27.36 10.94
C MET A 1 -15.63 -26.93 9.89
N GLY A 2 -14.36 -27.32 9.94
CA GLY A 2 -13.32 -26.86 9.00
C GLY A 2 -13.56 -27.17 7.51
N ARG A 3 -14.18 -28.30 7.15
CA ARG A 3 -14.34 -28.72 5.74
C ARG A 3 -15.13 -27.72 4.88
N ALA A 4 -16.21 -27.15 5.40
CA ALA A 4 -17.01 -26.17 4.67
C ALA A 4 -16.22 -24.89 4.39
N LEU A 5 -15.45 -24.41 5.37
CA LEU A 5 -14.59 -23.24 5.21
C LEU A 5 -13.52 -23.46 4.13
N TYR A 6 -12.86 -24.64 4.14
CA TYR A 6 -11.86 -24.97 3.11
C TYR A 6 -12.46 -25.02 1.71
N ILE A 7 -13.68 -25.54 1.56
CA ILE A 7 -14.39 -25.57 0.28
C ILE A 7 -14.70 -24.14 -0.19
N CYS A 8 -15.20 -23.27 0.69
CA CYS A 8 -15.47 -21.87 0.37
C CYS A 8 -14.21 -21.11 -0.04
N CYS A 9 -13.09 -21.29 0.67
CA CYS A 9 -11.81 -20.71 0.30
C CYS A 9 -11.27 -21.30 -1.02
N GLY A 10 -11.49 -22.59 -1.28
CA GLY A 10 -11.15 -23.25 -2.53
C GLY A 10 -11.89 -22.67 -3.74
N LEU A 11 -13.15 -22.27 -3.57
CA LEU A 11 -13.93 -21.58 -4.61
C LEU A 11 -13.26 -20.25 -5.02
N ALA A 12 -12.71 -19.49 -4.07
CA ALA A 12 -11.99 -18.25 -4.39
C ALA A 12 -10.77 -18.51 -5.30
N ILE A 13 -10.03 -19.60 -5.03
CA ILE A 13 -8.90 -20.02 -5.88
C ILE A 13 -9.39 -20.39 -7.28
N PHE A 14 -10.46 -21.18 -7.37
CA PHE A 14 -11.05 -21.56 -8.65
C PHE A 14 -11.49 -20.35 -9.47
N PHE A 15 -12.19 -19.41 -8.85
CA PHE A 15 -12.62 -18.19 -9.53
C PHE A 15 -11.44 -17.32 -9.97
N ASN A 16 -10.32 -17.32 -9.26
CA ASN A 16 -9.13 -16.54 -9.63
C ASN A 16 -8.52 -16.97 -10.97
N TYR A 17 -8.73 -18.23 -11.42
CA TYR A 17 -8.33 -18.66 -12.77
C TYR A 17 -9.10 -17.93 -13.88
N LEU A 18 -10.29 -17.37 -13.58
CA LEU A 18 -11.08 -16.57 -14.51
C LEU A 18 -10.67 -15.10 -14.54
N ASN A 19 -9.61 -14.72 -13.82
CA ASN A 19 -9.13 -13.35 -13.79
C ASN A 19 -8.47 -12.97 -15.12
N ILE A 20 -9.16 -12.15 -15.88
CA ILE A 20 -8.70 -11.59 -17.16
C ILE A 20 -8.65 -10.05 -17.12
N ASP A 21 -8.50 -9.46 -15.93
CA ASP A 21 -8.40 -7.99 -15.75
C ASP A 21 -7.25 -7.38 -16.58
N TRP A 22 -6.20 -8.16 -16.85
CA TRP A 22 -5.07 -7.76 -17.69
C TRP A 22 -5.48 -7.43 -19.13
N ILE A 23 -6.53 -8.03 -19.68
CA ILE A 23 -7.05 -7.70 -21.02
C ILE A 23 -7.58 -6.28 -21.04
N TYR A 24 -8.40 -5.94 -20.03
CA TYR A 24 -8.99 -4.61 -19.89
C TYR A 24 -7.94 -3.54 -19.61
N GLN A 25 -6.93 -3.86 -18.81
CA GLN A 25 -5.78 -2.98 -18.56
C GLN A 25 -4.99 -2.73 -19.86
N GLY A 26 -4.79 -3.76 -20.67
CA GLY A 26 -4.13 -3.63 -21.97
C GLY A 26 -4.93 -2.83 -23.02
N LEU A 27 -6.26 -2.82 -22.89
CA LEU A 27 -7.16 -2.05 -23.75
C LEU A 27 -7.53 -0.66 -23.15
N GLU A 28 -6.96 -0.32 -21.98
CA GLU A 28 -7.22 0.93 -21.22
C GLU A 28 -8.70 1.12 -20.79
N GLU A 29 -9.48 0.03 -20.74
CA GLU A 29 -10.90 0.01 -20.34
C GLU A 29 -11.09 0.03 -18.82
N TYR A 30 -10.42 0.98 -18.16
CA TYR A 30 -10.45 1.11 -16.70
C TYR A 30 -11.82 1.49 -16.14
N GLY A 31 -12.62 2.23 -16.93
CA GLY A 31 -13.96 2.65 -16.52
C GLY A 31 -14.88 1.47 -16.23
N TYR A 32 -14.88 0.47 -17.11
CA TYR A 32 -15.66 -0.75 -16.94
C TYR A 32 -15.23 -1.56 -15.72
N ILE A 33 -13.93 -1.81 -15.57
CA ILE A 33 -13.39 -2.61 -14.44
C ILE A 33 -13.74 -1.93 -13.11
N THR A 34 -13.55 -0.61 -13.03
CA THR A 34 -13.81 0.15 -11.80
C THR A 34 -15.30 0.17 -11.47
N GLY A 35 -16.16 0.54 -12.41
CA GLY A 35 -17.61 0.60 -12.20
C GLY A 35 -18.20 -0.73 -11.75
N ARG A 36 -17.87 -1.81 -12.46
CA ARG A 36 -18.29 -3.16 -12.08
C ARG A 36 -17.79 -3.55 -10.68
N SER A 37 -16.50 -3.31 -10.38
CA SER A 37 -15.92 -3.69 -9.09
C SER A 37 -16.58 -2.94 -7.92
N VAL A 38 -16.94 -1.68 -8.10
CA VAL A 38 -17.67 -0.90 -7.11
C VAL A 38 -19.06 -1.51 -6.88
N VAL A 39 -19.81 -1.80 -7.95
CA VAL A 39 -21.15 -2.39 -7.84
C VAL A 39 -21.10 -3.73 -7.08
N ILE A 40 -20.20 -4.64 -7.47
CA ILE A 40 -20.10 -5.95 -6.82
C ILE A 40 -19.67 -5.81 -5.36
N LYS A 41 -18.76 -4.89 -5.03
CA LYS A 41 -18.36 -4.63 -3.64
C LYS A 41 -19.51 -4.08 -2.81
N CYS A 42 -20.32 -3.17 -3.35
CA CYS A 42 -21.51 -2.65 -2.67
C CYS A 42 -22.54 -3.74 -2.40
N ILE A 43 -22.82 -4.60 -3.41
CA ILE A 43 -23.73 -5.75 -3.24
C ILE A 43 -23.17 -6.71 -2.21
N SER A 44 -21.89 -7.07 -2.29
CA SER A 44 -21.24 -7.95 -1.32
C SER A 44 -21.31 -7.42 0.10
N LEU A 45 -21.05 -6.12 0.28
CA LEU A 45 -21.16 -5.48 1.59
C LEU A 45 -22.59 -5.53 2.14
N ALA A 46 -23.60 -5.24 1.31
CA ALA A 46 -24.99 -5.33 1.71
C ALA A 46 -25.36 -6.77 2.15
N LEU A 47 -24.94 -7.77 1.37
CA LEU A 47 -25.17 -9.18 1.70
C LEU A 47 -24.44 -9.58 3.01
N LEU A 48 -23.23 -9.11 3.24
CA LEU A 48 -22.50 -9.37 4.48
C LEU A 48 -23.25 -8.79 5.69
N VAL A 49 -23.75 -7.57 5.61
CA VAL A 49 -24.52 -6.94 6.71
C VAL A 49 -25.81 -7.69 7.00
N VAL A 50 -26.46 -8.26 5.97
CA VAL A 50 -27.71 -9.01 6.12
C VAL A 50 -27.49 -10.42 6.69
N PHE A 51 -26.49 -11.15 6.19
CA PHE A 51 -26.30 -12.58 6.45
C PHE A 51 -25.26 -12.91 7.53
N VAL A 52 -24.35 -11.99 7.87
CA VAL A 52 -23.30 -12.22 8.86
C VAL A 52 -23.60 -11.36 10.09
N LYS A 53 -24.22 -11.98 11.11
CA LYS A 53 -24.64 -11.31 12.34
C LYS A 53 -23.91 -11.83 13.58
N THR A 54 -23.47 -13.07 13.55
CA THR A 54 -22.85 -13.75 14.69
C THR A 54 -21.47 -14.27 14.36
N ARG A 55 -20.69 -14.64 15.38
CA ARG A 55 -19.37 -15.25 15.19
C ARG A 55 -19.45 -16.63 14.51
N GLU A 56 -20.60 -17.27 14.52
CA GLU A 56 -20.80 -18.59 13.91
C GLU A 56 -21.01 -18.51 12.40
N ASP A 57 -21.31 -17.32 11.86
CA ASP A 57 -21.59 -17.08 10.44
C ASP A 57 -20.31 -16.97 9.58
N TYR A 58 -19.15 -17.41 10.09
CA TYR A 58 -17.87 -17.32 9.39
C TYR A 58 -17.86 -18.10 8.05
N VAL A 59 -18.65 -19.16 7.93
CA VAL A 59 -18.78 -19.91 6.66
C VAL A 59 -19.55 -19.08 5.65
N ALA A 60 -20.63 -18.41 6.07
CA ALA A 60 -21.39 -17.49 5.22
C ALA A 60 -20.51 -16.32 4.77
N TYR A 61 -19.70 -15.75 5.67
CA TYR A 61 -18.70 -14.74 5.34
C TYR A 61 -17.71 -15.20 4.26
N ALA A 62 -17.13 -16.41 4.44
CA ALA A 62 -16.18 -16.99 3.49
C ALA A 62 -16.83 -17.25 2.12
N LEU A 63 -18.06 -17.73 2.11
CA LEU A 63 -18.82 -18.00 0.89
C LEU A 63 -19.14 -16.68 0.14
N LEU A 64 -19.69 -15.69 0.82
CA LEU A 64 -20.03 -14.40 0.22
C LEU A 64 -18.82 -13.66 -0.34
N THR A 65 -17.69 -13.67 0.37
CA THR A 65 -16.44 -13.08 -0.11
C THR A 65 -15.89 -13.81 -1.34
N SER A 66 -15.96 -15.14 -1.36
CA SER A 66 -15.54 -15.95 -2.52
C SER A 66 -16.45 -15.73 -3.72
N LEU A 67 -17.77 -15.63 -3.52
CA LEU A 67 -18.74 -15.32 -4.58
C LEU A 67 -18.58 -13.89 -5.13
N ALA A 68 -18.23 -12.94 -4.28
CA ALA A 68 -17.93 -11.57 -4.73
C ALA A 68 -16.71 -11.54 -5.66
N LEU A 69 -15.65 -12.28 -5.35
CA LEU A 69 -14.50 -12.45 -6.24
C LEU A 69 -14.93 -13.15 -7.54
N GLY A 70 -15.67 -14.25 -7.44
CA GLY A 70 -16.17 -15.00 -8.58
C GLY A 70 -17.05 -14.17 -9.50
N GLY A 71 -17.94 -13.37 -8.95
CA GLY A 71 -18.80 -12.46 -9.69
C GLY A 71 -17.96 -11.46 -10.52
N ASN A 72 -16.93 -10.85 -9.93
CA ASN A 72 -16.04 -9.97 -10.66
C ASN A 72 -15.45 -10.66 -11.91
N TYR A 73 -14.91 -11.85 -11.77
CA TYR A 73 -14.22 -12.54 -12.86
C TYR A 73 -15.16 -13.12 -13.91
N ILE A 74 -16.31 -13.65 -13.51
CA ILE A 74 -17.31 -14.19 -14.42
C ILE A 74 -17.86 -13.07 -15.33
N PHE A 75 -18.24 -11.93 -14.76
CA PHE A 75 -18.71 -10.79 -15.56
C PHE A 75 -17.64 -10.28 -16.53
N ASN A 76 -16.37 -10.31 -16.15
CA ASN A 76 -15.26 -9.98 -17.05
C ASN A 76 -15.21 -10.92 -18.25
N VAL A 77 -15.25 -12.23 -18.01
CA VAL A 77 -15.19 -13.21 -19.10
C VAL A 77 -16.39 -13.06 -20.07
N ILE A 78 -17.58 -12.84 -19.52
CA ILE A 78 -18.79 -12.63 -20.34
C ILE A 78 -18.65 -11.36 -21.21
N HIS A 79 -18.20 -10.26 -20.62
CA HIS A 79 -18.06 -8.99 -21.32
C HIS A 79 -16.90 -9.03 -22.33
N ALA A 80 -15.76 -9.64 -21.97
CA ALA A 80 -14.60 -9.74 -22.84
C ALA A 80 -14.89 -10.50 -24.16
N ARG A 81 -15.85 -11.42 -24.16
CA ARG A 81 -16.29 -12.12 -25.38
C ARG A 81 -16.82 -11.18 -26.45
N LYS A 82 -17.28 -9.99 -26.08
CA LYS A 82 -17.76 -8.96 -27.02
C LYS A 82 -16.61 -8.13 -27.62
N MET A 83 -15.46 -8.09 -26.94
CA MET A 83 -14.32 -7.25 -27.31
C MET A 83 -13.21 -8.04 -27.99
N VAL A 84 -13.02 -9.29 -27.57
CA VAL A 84 -11.91 -10.14 -28.01
C VAL A 84 -12.48 -11.50 -28.41
N GLY A 85 -12.15 -11.96 -29.62
CA GLY A 85 -12.51 -13.30 -30.09
C GLY A 85 -11.69 -14.36 -29.35
N PHE A 86 -12.35 -15.25 -28.64
CA PHE A 86 -11.71 -16.42 -28.04
C PHE A 86 -11.66 -17.56 -29.06
N THR A 87 -10.46 -17.94 -29.47
CA THR A 87 -10.24 -19.10 -30.36
C THR A 87 -9.28 -20.09 -29.70
N LEU A 88 -9.63 -21.37 -29.75
CA LEU A 88 -8.80 -22.46 -29.26
C LEU A 88 -7.97 -23.12 -30.38
N VAL A 89 -8.05 -22.58 -31.60
CA VAL A 89 -7.37 -23.13 -32.76
C VAL A 89 -5.95 -22.60 -32.87
N ASN A 90 -4.99 -23.47 -33.12
CA ASN A 90 -3.57 -23.14 -33.33
C ASN A 90 -2.86 -22.45 -32.13
N LEU A 91 -3.20 -22.85 -30.91
CA LEU A 91 -2.56 -22.37 -29.71
C LEU A 91 -1.09 -22.80 -29.65
N LYS A 92 -0.17 -21.84 -29.74
CA LYS A 92 1.29 -22.08 -29.61
C LYS A 92 1.70 -22.08 -28.12
N ILE A 93 1.11 -22.96 -27.31
CA ILE A 93 1.27 -22.99 -25.84
C ILE A 93 2.75 -23.07 -25.43
N ARG A 94 3.56 -23.90 -26.12
CA ARG A 94 5.00 -24.07 -25.80
C ARG A 94 5.79 -22.76 -25.83
N LYS A 95 5.42 -21.80 -26.68
CA LYS A 95 6.07 -20.48 -26.77
C LYS A 95 5.86 -19.66 -25.48
N HIS A 96 4.74 -19.86 -24.80
CA HIS A 96 4.35 -19.09 -23.62
C HIS A 96 4.73 -19.75 -22.30
N ILE A 97 5.01 -21.06 -22.27
CA ILE A 97 5.36 -21.79 -21.04
C ILE A 97 6.59 -21.19 -20.36
N LYS A 98 7.69 -20.97 -21.10
CA LYS A 98 8.95 -20.47 -20.52
C LYS A 98 8.79 -19.07 -19.89
N PRO A 99 8.20 -18.07 -20.54
CA PRO A 99 7.90 -16.77 -19.92
C PRO A 99 6.97 -16.89 -18.71
N ILE A 100 5.92 -17.71 -18.79
CA ILE A 100 4.96 -17.90 -17.69
C ILE A 100 5.62 -18.50 -16.47
N VAL A 101 6.41 -19.56 -16.62
CA VAL A 101 7.14 -20.20 -15.51
C VAL A 101 8.13 -19.23 -14.87
N PHE A 102 8.81 -18.41 -15.68
CA PHE A 102 9.74 -17.41 -15.17
C PHE A 102 9.03 -16.33 -14.35
N ILE A 103 7.93 -15.76 -14.89
CA ILE A 103 7.12 -14.75 -14.19
C ILE A 103 6.47 -15.36 -12.94
N ALA A 104 5.93 -16.57 -13.03
CA ALA A 104 5.37 -17.28 -11.89
C ALA A 104 6.41 -17.49 -10.78
N GLY A 105 7.65 -17.82 -11.15
CA GLY A 105 8.77 -17.93 -10.20
C GLY A 105 9.07 -16.62 -9.47
N ILE A 106 9.09 -15.50 -10.19
CA ILE A 106 9.28 -14.17 -9.58
C ILE A 106 8.14 -13.84 -8.61
N ILE A 107 6.88 -14.04 -9.04
CA ILE A 107 5.71 -13.79 -8.20
C ILE A 107 5.72 -14.68 -6.97
N PHE A 108 6.06 -15.96 -7.13
CA PHE A 108 6.15 -16.93 -6.02
C PHE A 108 7.18 -16.49 -4.99
N MET A 109 8.40 -16.13 -5.42
CA MET A 109 9.46 -15.63 -4.53
C MET A 109 9.05 -14.34 -3.81
N SER A 110 8.44 -13.40 -4.53
CA SER A 110 7.92 -12.17 -3.95
C SER A 110 6.81 -12.44 -2.92
N THR A 111 5.93 -13.40 -3.20
CA THR A 111 4.86 -13.79 -2.28
C THR A 111 5.41 -14.43 -1.01
N ILE A 112 6.39 -15.32 -1.12
CA ILE A 112 7.08 -15.90 0.04
C ILE A 112 7.68 -14.79 0.88
N TYR A 113 8.47 -13.89 0.27
CA TYR A 113 9.06 -12.76 0.98
C TYR A 113 8.03 -11.92 1.74
N ASN A 114 6.91 -11.57 1.10
CA ASN A 114 5.87 -10.74 1.73
C ASN A 114 5.03 -11.48 2.80
N LYS A 115 5.05 -12.82 2.82
CA LYS A 115 4.26 -13.64 3.74
C LYS A 115 5.09 -14.35 4.80
N ILE A 116 6.42 -14.26 4.73
CA ILE A 116 7.30 -15.01 5.61
C ILE A 116 7.10 -14.62 7.08
N ASP A 117 6.86 -13.34 7.37
CA ASP A 117 6.60 -12.85 8.73
C ASP A 117 5.38 -13.52 9.35
N ILE A 118 4.25 -13.59 8.60
CA ILE A 118 3.01 -14.24 9.07
C ILE A 118 3.23 -15.73 9.24
N THR A 119 3.94 -16.38 8.30
CA THR A 119 4.22 -17.82 8.34
C THR A 119 5.09 -18.18 9.54
N MET A 120 6.16 -17.41 9.78
CA MET A 120 7.04 -17.62 10.94
C MET A 120 6.32 -17.29 12.25
N LEU A 121 5.48 -16.25 12.27
CA LEU A 121 4.69 -15.90 13.44
C LEU A 121 3.69 -17.00 13.80
N SER A 122 3.03 -17.60 12.81
CA SER A 122 2.14 -18.75 13.00
C SER A 122 2.86 -20.01 13.51
N ALA A 123 4.13 -20.19 13.13
CA ALA A 123 4.91 -21.35 13.55
C ALA A 123 5.58 -21.17 14.93
N LEU A 124 5.90 -19.92 15.31
CA LEU A 124 6.73 -19.61 16.49
C LEU A 124 5.98 -18.89 17.63
N SER A 125 4.69 -18.55 17.43
CA SER A 125 3.88 -17.80 18.38
C SER A 125 2.43 -18.28 18.42
N THR A 126 1.48 -17.45 18.82
CA THR A 126 0.07 -17.77 19.01
C THR A 126 -0.81 -17.25 17.84
N ASP A 127 -1.98 -17.85 17.67
CA ASP A 127 -2.95 -17.41 16.65
C ASP A 127 -3.44 -15.98 16.91
N GLU A 128 -3.53 -15.55 18.17
CA GLU A 128 -3.86 -14.16 18.51
C GLU A 128 -2.79 -13.19 18.02
N ALA A 129 -1.50 -13.53 18.18
CA ALA A 129 -0.39 -12.72 17.69
C ALA A 129 -0.42 -12.59 16.16
N VAL A 130 -0.76 -13.67 15.44
CA VAL A 130 -0.98 -13.64 13.98
C VAL A 130 -2.15 -12.73 13.63
N GLY A 131 -3.23 -12.77 14.42
CA GLY A 131 -4.37 -11.87 14.28
C GLY A 131 -3.95 -10.40 14.42
N TYR A 132 -3.29 -10.05 15.53
CA TYR A 132 -2.85 -8.67 15.80
C TYR A 132 -1.90 -8.14 14.71
N TYR A 133 -0.95 -8.96 14.28
CA TYR A 133 -0.04 -8.61 13.18
C TYR A 133 -0.78 -8.37 11.86
N SER A 134 -1.71 -9.27 11.50
CA SER A 134 -2.44 -9.21 10.23
C SER A 134 -3.32 -7.97 10.13
N TYR A 135 -4.00 -7.58 11.21
CA TYR A 135 -4.80 -6.35 11.25
C TYR A 135 -3.94 -5.10 11.24
N ALA A 136 -2.80 -5.11 11.95
CA ALA A 136 -1.83 -4.02 11.90
C ALA A 136 -1.29 -3.84 10.48
N GLN A 137 -0.85 -4.92 9.83
CA GLN A 137 -0.34 -4.90 8.47
C GLN A 137 -1.39 -4.39 7.47
N ARG A 138 -2.65 -4.82 7.63
CA ARG A 138 -3.76 -4.36 6.78
C ARG A 138 -3.97 -2.86 6.89
N THR A 139 -3.94 -2.32 8.10
CA THR A 139 -4.09 -0.87 8.36
C THR A 139 -2.95 -0.06 7.75
N VAL A 140 -1.70 -0.48 7.97
CA VAL A 140 -0.50 0.18 7.43
C VAL A 140 -0.46 0.08 5.90
N ASN A 141 -0.87 -1.05 5.32
CA ASN A 141 -0.91 -1.23 3.87
C ASN A 141 -1.89 -0.29 3.16
N ILE A 142 -2.96 0.14 3.81
CA ILE A 142 -3.86 1.17 3.24
C ILE A 142 -3.06 2.46 2.98
N VAL A 143 -2.28 2.91 3.97
CA VAL A 143 -1.44 4.11 3.86
C VAL A 143 -0.34 3.93 2.82
N LEU A 144 0.33 2.78 2.82
CA LEU A 144 1.37 2.47 1.84
C LEU A 144 0.83 2.46 0.40
N THR A 145 -0.37 1.92 0.19
CA THR A 145 -1.01 1.92 -1.14
C THR A 145 -1.29 3.34 -1.63
N MET A 146 -1.69 4.25 -0.75
CA MET A 146 -1.85 5.67 -1.11
C MET A 146 -0.50 6.30 -1.54
N CYS A 147 0.58 6.00 -0.82
CA CYS A 147 1.91 6.49 -1.17
C CYS A 147 2.38 5.93 -2.52
N SER A 148 2.23 4.62 -2.75
CA SER A 148 2.62 3.97 -4.00
C SER A 148 1.81 4.44 -5.21
N ALA A 149 0.53 4.80 -5.03
CA ALA A 149 -0.28 5.38 -6.10
C ALA A 149 0.29 6.72 -6.59
N VAL A 150 0.86 7.52 -5.68
CA VAL A 150 1.52 8.78 -6.04
C VAL A 150 2.81 8.52 -6.80
N THR A 151 3.66 7.59 -6.35
CA THR A 151 4.94 7.31 -6.99
C THR A 151 4.79 6.65 -8.35
N ALA A 152 3.78 5.80 -8.54
CA ALA A 152 3.52 5.11 -9.81
C ALA A 152 3.34 6.08 -11.01
N ILE A 153 2.80 7.28 -10.77
CA ILE A 153 2.62 8.32 -11.81
C ILE A 153 3.96 8.82 -12.35
N PHE A 154 5.03 8.74 -11.55
CA PHE A 154 6.34 9.25 -11.94
C PHE A 154 7.11 8.28 -12.84
N LEU A 155 6.93 6.97 -12.74
CA LEU A 155 7.74 5.96 -13.43
C LEU A 155 7.82 6.14 -14.95
N PRO A 156 6.71 6.27 -15.71
CA PRO A 156 6.79 6.41 -17.17
C PRO A 156 7.55 7.68 -17.57
N ARG A 157 7.31 8.79 -16.86
CA ARG A 157 7.96 10.07 -17.12
C ARG A 157 9.45 10.04 -16.77
N LEU A 158 9.80 9.45 -15.62
CA LEU A 158 11.19 9.28 -15.21
C LEU A 158 11.96 8.43 -16.23
N SER A 159 11.38 7.32 -16.69
CA SER A 159 12.00 6.46 -17.71
C SER A 159 12.23 7.21 -19.02
N TYR A 160 11.25 7.98 -19.48
CA TYR A 160 11.38 8.77 -20.70
C TYR A 160 12.48 9.84 -20.60
N TYR A 161 12.48 10.65 -19.51
CA TYR A 161 13.44 11.74 -19.35
C TYR A 161 14.85 11.28 -18.95
N TYR A 162 14.97 10.09 -18.38
CA TYR A 162 16.30 9.52 -18.10
C TYR A 162 17.12 9.33 -19.38
N ASP A 163 16.49 8.86 -20.45
CA ASP A 163 17.16 8.64 -21.74
C ASP A 163 17.27 9.93 -22.58
N ASN A 164 16.28 10.84 -22.49
CA ASN A 164 16.17 11.97 -23.41
C ASN A 164 16.65 13.31 -22.79
N GLU A 165 16.39 13.57 -21.50
CA GLU A 165 16.63 14.89 -20.90
C GLU A 165 16.92 14.82 -19.39
N LYS A 166 18.18 14.59 -19.06
CA LYS A 166 18.65 14.40 -17.66
C LYS A 166 18.29 15.54 -16.72
N ALA A 167 18.28 16.78 -17.20
CA ALA A 167 17.94 17.94 -16.37
C ALA A 167 16.48 17.91 -15.90
N VAL A 168 15.55 17.50 -16.80
CA VAL A 168 14.14 17.32 -16.47
C VAL A 168 13.94 16.11 -15.55
N PHE A 169 14.67 15.02 -15.79
CA PHE A 169 14.68 13.85 -14.93
C PHE A 169 15.00 14.23 -13.46
N TYR A 170 16.07 14.97 -13.21
CA TYR A 170 16.43 15.37 -11.85
C TYR A 170 15.40 16.30 -11.19
N LYS A 171 14.84 17.25 -11.95
CA LYS A 171 13.73 18.10 -11.48
C LYS A 171 12.50 17.28 -11.11
N LEU A 172 12.19 16.25 -11.89
CA LEU A 172 11.04 15.38 -11.66
C LEU A 172 11.25 14.49 -10.43
N MET A 173 12.46 13.96 -10.23
CA MET A 173 12.84 13.23 -9.02
C MET A 173 12.71 14.10 -7.76
N ASP A 174 13.25 15.32 -7.79
CA ASP A 174 13.13 16.27 -6.67
C ASP A 174 11.67 16.62 -6.38
N LYS A 175 10.86 16.84 -7.42
CA LYS A 175 9.42 17.10 -7.28
C LYS A 175 8.67 15.90 -6.68
N GLY A 176 8.97 14.68 -7.13
CA GLY A 176 8.42 13.46 -6.56
C GLY A 176 8.74 13.31 -5.08
N PHE A 177 10.00 13.56 -4.71
CA PHE A 177 10.44 13.55 -3.31
C PHE A 177 9.71 14.58 -2.46
N GLN A 178 9.56 15.81 -2.95
CA GLN A 178 8.83 16.87 -2.24
C GLN A 178 7.36 16.51 -2.01
N ILE A 179 6.68 15.89 -3.01
CA ILE A 179 5.30 15.43 -2.88
C ILE A 179 5.21 14.30 -1.84
N LEU A 180 6.17 13.37 -1.82
CA LEU A 180 6.21 12.31 -0.81
C LEU A 180 6.44 12.87 0.59
N CYS A 181 7.33 13.85 0.76
CA CYS A 181 7.51 14.52 2.06
C CYS A 181 6.20 15.11 2.57
N LEU A 182 5.41 15.72 1.68
CA LEU A 182 4.13 16.31 2.03
C LEU A 182 3.08 15.30 2.49
N GLY A 183 3.13 14.04 2.00
CA GLY A 183 2.16 12.99 2.31
C GLY A 183 2.65 11.98 3.34
N VAL A 184 3.81 11.37 3.11
CA VAL A 184 4.30 10.22 3.88
C VAL A 184 4.57 10.57 5.34
N VAL A 185 5.17 11.74 5.60
CA VAL A 185 5.56 12.15 6.96
C VAL A 185 4.35 12.37 7.87
N PRO A 186 3.35 13.21 7.50
CA PRO A 186 2.18 13.41 8.35
C PRO A 186 1.31 12.15 8.48
N LEU A 187 1.23 11.31 7.43
CA LEU A 187 0.47 10.06 7.49
C LEU A 187 1.10 9.06 8.48
N ALA A 188 2.43 8.93 8.48
CA ALA A 188 3.13 8.06 9.43
C ALA A 188 2.95 8.52 10.88
N VAL A 189 3.13 9.82 11.15
CA VAL A 189 2.98 10.40 12.49
C VAL A 189 1.52 10.42 12.93
N GLY A 190 0.60 10.77 12.03
CA GLY A 190 -0.84 10.76 12.29
C GLY A 190 -1.32 9.36 12.69
N LEU A 191 -0.97 8.33 11.91
CA LEU A 191 -1.31 6.95 12.24
C LEU A 191 -0.66 6.50 13.56
N PHE A 192 0.59 6.90 13.84
CA PHE A 192 1.26 6.59 15.10
C PHE A 192 0.49 7.13 16.32
N LEU A 193 0.03 8.37 16.25
CA LEU A 193 -0.70 9.01 17.36
C LEU A 193 -2.10 8.43 17.55
N THR A 194 -2.81 8.17 16.46
CA THR A 194 -4.21 7.71 16.49
C THR A 194 -4.37 6.18 16.51
N ALA A 195 -3.27 5.41 16.46
CA ALA A 195 -3.29 3.95 16.29
C ALA A 195 -4.19 3.22 17.29
N ASN A 196 -4.09 3.54 18.58
CA ASN A 196 -4.87 2.86 19.62
C ASN A 196 -6.37 3.12 19.45
N GLN A 197 -6.76 4.37 19.21
CA GLN A 197 -8.16 4.76 19.02
C GLN A 197 -8.73 4.16 17.72
N ALA A 198 -7.96 4.19 16.65
CA ALA A 198 -8.35 3.59 15.38
C ALA A 198 -8.58 2.08 15.51
N VAL A 199 -7.73 1.37 16.26
CA VAL A 199 -7.88 -0.07 16.50
C VAL A 199 -9.14 -0.37 17.28
N VAL A 200 -9.39 0.34 18.39
CA VAL A 200 -10.57 0.10 19.20
C VAL A 200 -11.85 0.40 18.41
N LEU A 201 -11.85 1.48 17.63
CA LEU A 201 -13.01 1.84 16.78
C LEU A 201 -13.28 0.83 15.67
N LEU A 202 -12.22 0.33 14.99
CA LEU A 202 -12.36 -0.52 13.81
C LEU A 202 -12.48 -2.01 14.14
N TYR A 203 -11.79 -2.46 15.20
CA TYR A 203 -11.65 -3.89 15.50
C TYR A 203 -12.14 -4.28 16.89
N GLY A 204 -12.46 -3.29 17.76
CA GLY A 204 -12.92 -3.48 19.13
C GLY A 204 -11.79 -3.65 20.15
N ASP A 205 -12.17 -3.66 21.44
CA ASP A 205 -11.24 -3.65 22.58
C ASP A 205 -10.33 -4.89 22.63
N SER A 206 -10.81 -6.04 22.16
CA SER A 206 -10.03 -7.28 22.10
C SER A 206 -8.77 -7.17 21.24
N PHE A 207 -8.70 -6.18 20.33
CA PHE A 207 -7.58 -5.94 19.44
C PHE A 207 -6.64 -4.83 19.90
N THR A 208 -6.79 -4.33 21.12
CA THR A 208 -5.91 -3.26 21.69
C THR A 208 -4.41 -3.50 21.47
N PRO A 209 -3.84 -4.73 21.58
CA PRO A 209 -2.43 -4.98 21.31
C PRO A 209 -2.00 -4.62 19.88
N THR A 210 -2.93 -4.67 18.92
CA THR A 210 -2.68 -4.25 17.52
C THR A 210 -2.26 -2.78 17.42
N GLY A 211 -2.72 -1.91 18.32
CA GLY A 211 -2.35 -0.50 18.34
C GLY A 211 -0.84 -0.30 18.54
N THR A 212 -0.24 -1.03 19.48
CA THR A 212 1.21 -1.02 19.68
C THR A 212 1.95 -1.56 18.44
N THR A 213 1.43 -2.62 17.84
CA THR A 213 1.99 -3.22 16.62
C THR A 213 1.96 -2.22 15.45
N ILE A 214 0.85 -1.46 15.27
CA ILE A 214 0.76 -0.38 14.27
C ILE A 214 1.79 0.70 14.52
N LYS A 215 1.95 1.15 15.77
CA LYS A 215 2.95 2.17 16.14
C LYS A 215 4.36 1.73 15.76
N LEU A 216 4.70 0.48 16.02
CA LEU A 216 6.00 -0.10 15.63
C LEU A 216 6.14 -0.26 14.11
N MET A 217 5.03 -0.41 13.36
CA MET A 217 5.01 -0.48 11.90
C MET A 217 5.09 0.92 11.23
N CYS A 218 4.78 2.02 11.93
CA CYS A 218 4.81 3.36 11.32
C CYS A 218 6.14 3.73 10.65
N PRO A 219 7.33 3.35 11.17
CA PRO A 219 8.58 3.55 10.45
C PRO A 219 8.61 2.92 9.05
N LEU A 220 7.89 1.79 8.83
CA LEU A 220 7.78 1.18 7.49
C LEU A 220 7.13 2.11 6.48
N ILE A 221 6.20 2.97 6.91
CA ILE A 221 5.56 3.95 6.02
C ILE A 221 6.60 4.92 5.46
N LEU A 222 7.52 5.39 6.32
CA LEU A 222 8.61 6.25 5.91
C LEU A 222 9.61 5.51 5.00
N ILE A 223 10.07 4.34 5.46
CA ILE A 223 11.08 3.54 4.76
C ILE A 223 10.58 3.11 3.39
N LYS A 224 9.38 2.51 3.31
CA LYS A 224 8.79 2.06 2.04
C LYS A 224 8.33 3.22 1.18
N GLY A 225 7.72 4.26 1.76
CA GLY A 225 7.24 5.42 1.01
C GLY A 225 8.37 6.16 0.28
N PHE A 226 9.47 6.45 0.96
CA PHE A 226 10.64 7.05 0.32
C PHE A 226 11.42 6.04 -0.54
N GLY A 227 11.53 4.80 -0.09
CA GLY A 227 12.21 3.73 -0.82
C GLY A 227 11.57 3.42 -2.17
N ASP A 228 10.25 3.53 -2.28
CA ASP A 228 9.56 3.32 -3.55
C ASP A 228 10.06 4.30 -4.62
N LEU A 229 10.20 5.58 -4.32
CA LEU A 229 10.74 6.56 -5.26
C LEU A 229 12.26 6.45 -5.43
N LEU A 230 13.01 6.46 -4.30
CA LEU A 230 14.47 6.62 -4.28
C LEU A 230 15.23 5.34 -4.62
N CYS A 231 14.56 4.18 -4.51
CA CYS A 231 15.15 2.90 -4.85
C CYS A 231 14.44 2.27 -6.05
N TYR A 232 13.16 1.92 -5.93
CA TYR A 232 12.45 1.19 -6.99
C TYR A 232 12.25 2.01 -8.25
N GLN A 233 11.61 3.19 -8.17
CA GLN A 233 11.34 4.02 -9.34
C GLN A 233 12.64 4.49 -10.01
N LEU A 234 13.64 4.86 -9.19
CA LEU A 234 14.95 5.26 -9.68
C LEU A 234 15.71 4.11 -10.36
N ALA A 235 15.66 2.89 -9.79
CA ALA A 235 16.30 1.71 -10.37
C ALA A 235 15.70 1.36 -11.74
N TYR A 236 14.36 1.28 -11.81
CA TYR A 236 13.67 0.96 -13.06
C TYR A 236 13.86 2.03 -14.14
N SER A 237 13.68 3.30 -13.78
CA SER A 237 13.82 4.40 -14.76
C SER A 237 15.25 4.57 -15.27
N SER A 238 16.25 4.19 -14.48
CA SER A 238 17.68 4.30 -14.85
C SER A 238 18.30 3.02 -15.37
N LYS A 239 17.49 1.97 -15.62
CA LYS A 239 17.95 0.65 -16.09
C LYS A 239 18.96 -0.03 -15.16
N ASN A 240 18.81 0.19 -13.85
CA ASN A 240 19.64 -0.41 -12.82
C ASN A 240 18.83 -1.37 -11.91
N GLU A 241 17.71 -1.92 -12.43
CA GLU A 241 16.81 -2.81 -11.70
C GLU A 241 17.47 -4.08 -11.14
N TYR A 242 18.61 -4.47 -11.71
CA TYR A 242 19.37 -5.65 -11.23
C TYR A 242 19.84 -5.53 -9.79
N ILE A 243 19.94 -4.32 -9.20
CA ILE A 243 20.30 -4.13 -7.80
C ILE A 243 19.16 -4.50 -6.84
N LEU A 244 17.93 -4.49 -7.33
CA LEU A 244 16.76 -4.76 -6.48
C LEU A 244 16.77 -6.20 -5.95
N LEU A 245 17.20 -7.15 -6.78
CA LEU A 245 17.22 -8.56 -6.40
C LEU A 245 18.23 -8.88 -5.29
N PRO A 246 19.55 -8.56 -5.41
CA PRO A 246 20.51 -8.85 -4.33
C PRO A 246 20.19 -8.07 -3.03
N GLY A 247 19.72 -6.82 -3.13
CA GLY A 247 19.28 -6.05 -1.97
C GLY A 247 18.16 -6.75 -1.20
N SER A 248 17.13 -7.20 -1.91
CA SER A 248 16.00 -7.92 -1.32
C SER A 248 16.40 -9.31 -0.80
N ALA A 249 17.34 -10.02 -1.47
CA ALA A 249 17.81 -11.32 -1.01
C ALA A 249 18.56 -11.23 0.34
N ILE A 250 19.47 -10.26 0.48
CA ILE A 250 20.19 -10.02 1.73
C ILE A 250 19.20 -9.67 2.85
N ALA A 251 18.25 -8.79 2.57
CA ALA A 251 17.23 -8.39 3.53
C ALA A 251 16.32 -9.55 3.94
N SER A 252 15.99 -10.46 3.02
CA SER A 252 15.21 -11.66 3.33
C SER A 252 15.96 -12.58 4.30
N ILE A 253 17.26 -12.75 4.14
CA ILE A 253 18.09 -13.54 5.06
C ILE A 253 18.09 -12.88 6.44
N ILE A 254 18.30 -11.57 6.51
CA ILE A 254 18.27 -10.80 7.76
C ILE A 254 16.88 -10.93 8.41
N ASN A 255 15.81 -10.82 7.64
CA ASN A 255 14.43 -10.96 8.11
C ASN A 255 14.21 -12.33 8.77
N VAL A 256 14.60 -13.43 8.12
CA VAL A 256 14.43 -14.78 8.67
C VAL A 256 15.24 -14.96 9.96
N ILE A 257 16.49 -14.51 9.99
CA ILE A 257 17.34 -14.61 11.19
C ILE A 257 16.75 -13.80 12.35
N THR A 258 16.37 -12.55 12.09
CA THR A 258 15.81 -11.67 13.13
C THR A 258 14.43 -12.13 13.59
N ASN A 259 13.57 -12.62 12.71
CA ASN A 259 12.31 -13.26 13.05
C ASN A 259 12.49 -14.46 13.96
N SER A 260 13.45 -15.35 13.66
CA SER A 260 13.72 -16.55 14.47
C SER A 260 14.14 -16.20 15.89
N ILE A 261 14.76 -15.03 16.11
CA ILE A 261 15.19 -14.57 17.43
C ILE A 261 14.09 -13.74 18.11
N LEU A 262 13.47 -12.81 17.40
CA LEU A 262 12.59 -11.80 18.00
C LEU A 262 11.13 -12.26 18.14
N ILE A 263 10.64 -13.16 17.30
CA ILE A 263 9.27 -13.68 17.44
C ILE A 263 9.09 -14.45 18.75
N PRO A 264 9.96 -15.37 19.15
CA PRO A 264 9.82 -16.06 20.44
C PRO A 264 9.86 -15.12 21.66
N LEU A 265 10.54 -13.96 21.54
CA LEU A 265 10.68 -12.99 22.65
C LEU A 265 9.55 -11.96 22.71
N TYR A 266 9.07 -11.49 21.55
CA TYR A 266 8.17 -10.34 21.45
C TYR A 266 6.93 -10.60 20.59
N ALA A 267 6.68 -11.86 20.20
CA ALA A 267 5.56 -12.28 19.36
C ALA A 267 5.40 -11.38 18.10
N GLN A 268 4.21 -10.83 17.83
CA GLN A 268 3.94 -9.98 16.68
C GLN A 268 4.84 -8.73 16.60
N ASN A 269 5.22 -8.16 17.73
CA ASN A 269 6.09 -6.99 17.77
C ASN A 269 7.52 -7.34 17.32
N GLY A 270 7.97 -8.56 17.62
CA GLY A 270 9.25 -9.10 17.14
C GLY A 270 9.27 -9.19 15.60
N ALA A 271 8.20 -9.70 15.00
CA ALA A 271 8.06 -9.76 13.55
C ALA A 271 8.09 -8.36 12.90
N VAL A 272 7.45 -7.36 13.53
CA VAL A 272 7.50 -5.98 13.04
C VAL A 272 8.92 -5.42 13.06
N ILE A 273 9.65 -5.60 14.17
CA ILE A 273 11.04 -5.12 14.28
C ILE A 273 11.92 -5.76 13.21
N ALA A 274 11.76 -7.07 12.97
CA ALA A 274 12.49 -7.79 11.92
C ALA A 274 12.15 -7.23 10.52
N SER A 275 10.87 -6.94 10.24
CA SER A 275 10.43 -6.31 8.99
C SER A 275 11.04 -4.91 8.81
N VAL A 276 11.06 -4.08 9.87
CA VAL A 276 11.65 -2.73 9.82
C VAL A 276 13.15 -2.82 9.53
N MET A 277 13.87 -3.72 10.19
CA MET A 277 15.31 -3.90 9.98
C MET A 277 15.62 -4.38 8.56
N SER A 278 14.86 -5.34 8.03
CA SER A 278 15.08 -5.87 6.68
C SER A 278 14.76 -4.85 5.59
N GLU A 279 13.64 -4.12 5.71
CA GLU A 279 13.29 -3.06 4.76
C GLU A 279 14.30 -1.89 4.78
N LEU A 280 14.75 -1.51 5.97
CA LEU A 280 15.79 -0.49 6.10
C LEU A 280 17.09 -0.95 5.44
N THR A 281 17.49 -2.20 5.64
CA THR A 281 18.67 -2.78 5.00
C THR A 281 18.56 -2.79 3.48
N THR A 282 17.41 -3.25 2.95
CA THR A 282 17.13 -3.22 1.50
C THR A 282 17.32 -1.82 0.94
N ASN A 283 16.64 -0.83 1.55
CA ASN A 283 16.67 0.53 1.07
C ASN A 283 18.06 1.18 1.18
N ILE A 284 18.80 0.90 2.26
CA ILE A 284 20.19 1.40 2.41
C ILE A 284 21.09 0.84 1.30
N ILE A 285 21.06 -0.46 1.05
CA ILE A 285 21.90 -1.11 0.02
C ILE A 285 21.58 -0.52 -1.35
N GLN A 286 20.29 -0.47 -1.70
CA GLN A 286 19.83 0.02 -2.99
C GLN A 286 20.12 1.51 -3.16
N PHE A 287 19.82 2.32 -2.15
CA PHE A 287 20.07 3.77 -2.17
C PHE A 287 21.56 4.10 -2.32
N LEU A 288 22.44 3.47 -1.54
CA LEU A 288 23.89 3.70 -1.63
C LEU A 288 24.45 3.32 -2.99
N TYR A 289 23.97 2.20 -3.55
CA TYR A 289 24.35 1.81 -4.91
C TYR A 289 23.91 2.82 -5.96
N LEU A 290 22.62 3.19 -5.96
CA LEU A 290 22.04 4.08 -6.94
C LEU A 290 22.63 5.50 -6.82
N LYS A 291 22.88 5.99 -5.60
CA LYS A 291 23.52 7.29 -5.36
C LYS A 291 24.95 7.36 -5.93
N ARG A 292 25.70 6.25 -5.94
CA ARG A 292 27.02 6.19 -6.56
C ARG A 292 26.96 6.24 -8.10
N LYS A 293 25.92 5.65 -8.69
CA LYS A 293 25.71 5.57 -10.13
C LYS A 293 25.07 6.83 -10.71
N ILE A 294 24.14 7.40 -9.99
CA ILE A 294 23.29 8.52 -10.43
C ILE A 294 23.52 9.68 -9.47
N LYS A 295 24.23 10.70 -9.95
CA LYS A 295 24.46 11.93 -9.17
C LYS A 295 23.22 12.81 -9.23
N TYR A 296 22.30 12.65 -8.27
CA TYR A 296 21.14 13.52 -8.14
C TYR A 296 21.16 14.29 -6.82
N HIS A 297 20.58 15.48 -6.85
CA HIS A 297 20.39 16.33 -5.68
C HIS A 297 18.91 16.37 -5.34
N ILE A 298 18.60 16.19 -4.07
CA ILE A 298 17.26 16.32 -3.52
C ILE A 298 17.26 17.52 -2.58
N SER A 299 16.28 18.38 -2.73
CA SER A 299 16.09 19.52 -1.83
C SER A 299 15.55 19.06 -0.49
N ASN A 300 16.31 19.25 0.58
CA ASN A 300 15.87 18.93 1.94
C ASN A 300 14.84 19.92 2.49
N THR A 301 14.60 21.03 1.82
CA THR A 301 13.69 22.09 2.29
C THR A 301 12.27 21.55 2.51
N ALA A 302 11.76 20.75 1.56
CA ALA A 302 10.42 20.18 1.67
C ALA A 302 10.31 19.20 2.85
N LEU A 303 11.36 18.43 3.11
CA LEU A 303 11.40 17.51 4.25
C LEU A 303 11.37 18.30 5.58
N VAL A 304 12.18 19.35 5.70
CA VAL A 304 12.22 20.19 6.91
C VAL A 304 10.87 20.88 7.14
N LEU A 305 10.25 21.46 6.10
CA LEU A 305 8.93 22.08 6.19
C LEU A 305 7.85 21.09 6.58
N SER A 306 7.89 19.90 5.98
CA SER A 306 6.93 18.83 6.32
C SER A 306 7.10 18.34 7.75
N LEU A 307 8.34 18.14 8.21
CA LEU A 307 8.62 17.76 9.60
C LEU A 307 8.12 18.80 10.59
N PHE A 308 8.40 20.09 10.34
CA PHE A 308 7.95 21.17 11.20
C PHE A 308 6.42 21.25 11.26
N SER A 309 5.76 21.23 10.10
CA SER A 309 4.29 21.24 10.02
C SER A 309 3.66 20.01 10.70
N THR A 310 4.32 18.84 10.58
CA THR A 310 3.90 17.61 11.25
C THR A 310 4.08 17.69 12.76
N MET A 311 5.12 18.33 13.27
CA MET A 311 5.28 18.55 14.71
C MET A 311 4.16 19.41 15.29
N VAL A 312 3.76 20.48 14.60
CA VAL A 312 2.62 21.31 14.99
C VAL A 312 1.32 20.51 14.96
N MET A 313 1.08 19.75 13.89
CA MET A 313 -0.05 18.83 13.79
C MET A 313 -0.07 17.84 14.98
N ALA A 314 1.07 17.22 15.27
CA ALA A 314 1.19 16.24 16.35
C ALA A 314 0.86 16.86 17.72
N ALA A 315 1.32 18.08 18.02
CA ALA A 315 1.01 18.79 19.25
C ALA A 315 -0.50 19.02 19.41
N VAL A 316 -1.19 19.40 18.31
CA VAL A 316 -2.65 19.61 18.35
C VAL A 316 -3.40 18.29 18.50
N VAL A 317 -3.00 17.26 17.75
CA VAL A 317 -3.60 15.91 17.89
C VAL A 317 -3.42 15.39 19.33
N CYS A 318 -2.23 15.54 19.92
CA CYS A 318 -2.01 15.17 21.33
C CYS A 318 -2.86 15.98 22.31
N ALA A 319 -3.17 17.25 22.02
CA ALA A 319 -4.09 18.04 22.83
C ALA A 319 -5.53 17.52 22.73
N ILE A 320 -5.99 17.15 21.53
CA ILE A 320 -7.32 16.57 21.32
C ILE A 320 -7.46 15.23 22.05
N ILE A 321 -6.43 14.36 21.99
CA ILE A 321 -6.41 13.07 22.68
C ILE A 321 -6.64 13.24 24.20
N LYS A 322 -6.13 14.32 24.80
CA LYS A 322 -6.30 14.61 26.23
C LYS A 322 -7.70 15.12 26.61
N MET A 323 -8.55 15.47 25.64
CA MET A 323 -9.88 16.02 25.91
C MET A 323 -10.92 14.96 26.33
N ASN A 324 -10.56 13.67 26.37
CA ASN A 324 -11.44 12.55 26.75
C ASN A 324 -12.81 12.56 26.05
N LEU A 325 -12.82 12.85 24.76
CA LEU A 325 -14.01 12.86 23.92
C LEU A 325 -14.48 11.42 23.59
N PRO A 326 -15.75 11.22 23.21
CA PRO A 326 -16.19 9.93 22.68
C PRO A 326 -15.30 9.48 21.52
N LEU A 327 -14.90 8.20 21.48
CA LEU A 327 -13.87 7.66 20.63
C LEU A 327 -14.01 8.05 19.14
N ALA A 328 -15.22 7.90 18.58
CA ALA A 328 -15.47 8.24 17.18
C ALA A 328 -15.33 9.74 16.89
N VAL A 329 -15.78 10.59 17.84
CA VAL A 329 -15.68 12.05 17.73
C VAL A 329 -14.21 12.48 17.86
N ALA A 330 -13.49 11.91 18.82
CA ALA A 330 -12.07 12.17 19.03
C ALA A 330 -11.28 11.88 17.75
N LEU A 331 -11.43 10.67 17.20
CA LEU A 331 -10.72 10.25 15.99
C LEU A 331 -11.09 11.11 14.76
N ALA A 332 -12.36 11.47 14.61
CA ALA A 332 -12.80 12.36 13.53
C ALA A 332 -12.18 13.77 13.67
N MET A 333 -12.09 14.30 14.89
CA MET A 333 -11.45 15.59 15.16
C MET A 333 -9.92 15.53 14.95
N GLU A 334 -9.28 14.47 15.43
CA GLU A 334 -7.82 14.26 15.24
C GLU A 334 -7.43 14.24 13.77
N ILE A 335 -8.20 13.54 12.94
CA ILE A 335 -7.95 13.46 11.50
C ILE A 335 -8.28 14.80 10.81
N SER A 336 -9.46 15.38 11.08
CA SER A 336 -9.92 16.58 10.35
C SER A 336 -9.15 17.84 10.79
N ILE A 337 -9.04 18.09 12.10
CA ILE A 337 -8.34 19.26 12.62
C ILE A 337 -6.83 19.11 12.43
N GLY A 338 -6.27 17.91 12.73
CA GLY A 338 -4.86 17.64 12.49
C GLY A 338 -4.47 17.84 11.03
N GLY A 339 -5.24 17.28 10.10
CA GLY A 339 -5.05 17.47 8.66
C GLY A 339 -5.17 18.93 8.22
N ALA A 340 -6.19 19.65 8.70
CA ALA A 340 -6.38 21.06 8.39
C ALA A 340 -5.20 21.91 8.89
N ILE A 341 -4.73 21.71 10.11
CA ILE A 341 -3.59 22.45 10.67
C ILE A 341 -2.31 22.13 9.89
N TYR A 342 -2.07 20.87 9.54
CA TYR A 342 -0.94 20.49 8.71
C TYR A 342 -0.94 21.24 7.37
N LEU A 343 -2.07 21.28 6.68
CA LEU A 343 -2.21 21.99 5.41
C LEU A 343 -2.04 23.51 5.58
N LEU A 344 -2.68 24.12 6.58
CA LEU A 344 -2.56 25.54 6.89
C LEU A 344 -1.10 25.93 7.19
N MET A 345 -0.38 25.12 7.97
CA MET A 345 1.04 25.37 8.26
C MET A 345 1.89 25.32 6.99
N ASN A 346 1.67 24.34 6.10
CA ASN A 346 2.39 24.27 4.84
C ASN A 346 2.06 25.47 3.90
N ILE A 347 0.83 25.98 3.93
CA ILE A 347 0.45 27.19 3.21
C ILE A 347 1.16 28.42 3.81
N ALA A 348 1.13 28.58 5.13
CA ALA A 348 1.78 29.68 5.84
C ALA A 348 3.30 29.71 5.62
N LEU A 349 3.93 28.54 5.59
CA LEU A 349 5.35 28.37 5.30
C LEU A 349 5.68 28.44 3.81
N LYS A 350 4.69 28.76 2.96
CA LYS A 350 4.85 28.91 1.50
C LYS A 350 5.49 27.66 0.86
N ASN A 351 5.05 26.46 1.27
CA ASN A 351 5.51 25.22 0.66
C ASN A 351 5.22 25.27 -0.85
N ARG A 352 6.30 25.27 -1.66
CA ARG A 352 6.23 25.44 -3.11
C ARG A 352 5.30 24.45 -3.80
N ILE A 353 5.37 23.16 -3.39
CA ILE A 353 4.56 22.12 -4.01
C ILE A 353 3.06 22.33 -3.72
N LEU A 354 2.73 22.63 -2.47
CA LEU A 354 1.34 22.85 -2.10
C LEU A 354 0.78 24.10 -2.81
N SER A 355 1.56 25.17 -2.89
CA SER A 355 1.15 26.39 -3.61
C SER A 355 0.97 26.14 -5.12
N GLU A 356 1.85 25.35 -5.77
CA GLU A 356 1.69 24.94 -7.17
C GLU A 356 0.42 24.10 -7.37
N MET A 357 0.12 23.15 -6.45
CA MET A 357 -1.07 22.30 -6.52
C MET A 357 -2.34 23.14 -6.36
N LEU A 358 -2.41 24.02 -5.38
CA LEU A 358 -3.56 24.92 -5.16
C LEU A 358 -3.81 25.84 -6.35
N THR A 359 -2.75 26.45 -6.90
CA THR A 359 -2.88 27.33 -8.07
C THR A 359 -3.44 26.59 -9.29
N LYS A 360 -3.03 25.33 -9.50
CA LYS A 360 -3.57 24.51 -10.60
C LYS A 360 -5.03 24.14 -10.41
N VAL A 361 -5.45 23.81 -9.19
CA VAL A 361 -6.85 23.51 -8.88
C VAL A 361 -7.73 24.74 -9.08
N LEU A 362 -7.30 25.90 -8.57
CA LEU A 362 -8.04 27.16 -8.72
C LEU A 362 -8.14 27.61 -10.19
N LYS A 363 -7.09 27.45 -11.00
CA LYS A 363 -7.14 27.77 -12.44
C LYS A 363 -8.12 26.85 -13.17
N LYS A 364 -8.14 25.54 -12.87
CA LYS A 364 -9.05 24.60 -13.51
C LYS A 364 -10.52 24.89 -13.17
N HIS A 365 -10.77 25.38 -11.95
CA HIS A 365 -12.13 25.77 -11.54
C HIS A 365 -12.60 27.05 -12.27
N ASN A 366 -11.70 28.01 -12.49
CA ASN A 366 -12.04 29.26 -13.20
C ASN A 366 -12.23 29.07 -14.72
N THR A 367 -11.54 28.11 -15.35
CA THR A 367 -11.74 27.80 -16.77
C THR A 367 -13.00 26.98 -17.04
N GLY A 368 -13.44 26.13 -16.08
CA GLY A 368 -14.71 25.39 -16.20
C GLY A 368 -15.97 26.24 -16.05
N PHE A 369 -15.86 27.49 -15.60
CA PHE A 369 -16.98 28.46 -15.53
C PHE A 369 -17.08 29.38 -16.79
N GLN A 370 -16.09 29.32 -17.70
CA GLN A 370 -16.14 30.11 -18.96
C GLN A 370 -16.66 29.29 -20.15
N ASP A 371 -16.80 27.97 -20.01
CA ASP A 371 -17.30 27.09 -21.07
C ASP A 371 -18.71 26.52 -20.76
N SER A 372 -19.40 27.04 -19.76
CA SER A 372 -20.82 26.79 -19.45
C SER A 372 -21.64 28.07 -19.66
#